data_7094ee7f4237eb501ec7e203a9b12125
#
_entry.id   7094ee7f4237eb501ec7e203a9b12125
#
_cell.length_a   1.000
_cell.length_b   1.000
_cell.length_c   1.000
_cell.angle_alpha   90.00
_cell.angle_beta   90.00
_cell.angle_gamma   90.00
#
_symmetry.space_group_name_H-M   'P 1'
#
loop_
_entity.id
_entity.type
_entity.pdbx_description
1 polymer ?
#
loop_
_entity_poly.entity_id
_entity_poly.type
_entity_poly.pdbx_seq_one_letter_code
_entity_poly.pdbx_strand_id
1 'polypeptide(L)'
;MATDENSYVKFLTKKEARMADSGVLKIFVSHSAKDLDKIKPIFKHISSMQGTKTFLAEENLEPSSEVIQTIIDKIKSADMFLVFFSKNAKESEYVQQEIGIAKGYNKIIAPILLDSNTPKAML
;
A
#
# COMPACT_ATOMS: atom_id res chain seq x y z
N MET A 1 -22.35 -6.24 15.54
CA MET A 1 -21.18 -6.42 14.70
C MET A 1 -21.45 -5.91 13.30
N ALA A 2 -20.59 -5.06 12.79
CA ALA A 2 -20.75 -4.48 11.47
C ALA A 2 -20.49 -5.52 10.40
N THR A 3 -21.51 -6.28 10.05
CA THR A 3 -21.34 -7.43 9.18
C THR A 3 -21.05 -7.07 7.74
N ASP A 4 -21.58 -5.93 7.24
CA ASP A 4 -21.41 -5.58 5.84
C ASP A 4 -20.01 -5.09 5.53
N GLU A 5 -19.49 -4.20 6.36
CA GLU A 5 -18.12 -3.75 6.29
C GLU A 5 -17.15 -4.91 6.43
N ASN A 6 -17.44 -5.79 7.39
CA ASN A 6 -16.63 -6.96 7.62
C ASN A 6 -16.74 -7.99 6.50
N SER A 7 -17.85 -8.03 5.78
CA SER A 7 -18.02 -8.97 4.67
C SER A 7 -17.07 -8.67 3.53
N TYR A 8 -16.88 -7.38 3.20
CA TYR A 8 -15.97 -6.99 2.15
C TYR A 8 -14.53 -7.27 2.56
N VAL A 9 -14.16 -6.90 3.78
CA VAL A 9 -12.82 -7.17 4.31
C VAL A 9 -12.56 -8.67 4.37
N LYS A 10 -13.53 -9.46 4.81
CA LYS A 10 -13.41 -10.91 4.83
C LYS A 10 -13.18 -11.50 3.45
N PHE A 11 -13.85 -10.97 2.43
CA PHE A 11 -13.69 -11.46 1.08
C PHE A 11 -12.25 -11.25 0.61
N LEU A 12 -11.73 -10.04 0.78
CA LEU A 12 -10.34 -9.74 0.42
C LEU A 12 -9.35 -10.59 1.22
N THR A 13 -9.56 -10.69 2.51
CA THR A 13 -8.69 -11.44 3.41
C THR A 13 -8.68 -12.93 3.07
N LYS A 14 -9.84 -13.50 2.77
CA LYS A 14 -9.93 -14.90 2.36
C LYS A 14 -9.17 -15.15 1.08
N LYS A 15 -9.32 -14.24 0.12
CA LYS A 15 -8.63 -14.36 -1.16
C LYS A 15 -7.13 -14.28 -0.97
N GLU A 16 -6.67 -13.32 -0.18
CA GLU A 16 -5.24 -13.12 0.08
C GLU A 16 -4.67 -14.19 0.99
N ALA A 17 -5.44 -14.66 1.97
CA ALA A 17 -5.00 -15.71 2.88
C ALA A 17 -4.69 -17.02 2.18
N ARG A 18 -5.28 -17.29 1.02
CA ARG A 18 -4.93 -18.46 0.22
C ARG A 18 -3.53 -18.33 -0.37
N MET A 19 -3.06 -17.10 -0.54
CA MET A 19 -1.76 -16.81 -1.14
C MET A 19 -0.71 -16.54 -0.07
N ALA A 20 -1.14 -16.23 1.15
CA ALA A 20 -0.24 -15.93 2.27
C ALA A 20 -0.09 -17.15 3.16
N ASP A 21 1.09 -17.74 3.17
CA ASP A 21 1.37 -18.97 3.91
C ASP A 21 1.19 -18.84 5.43
N SER A 22 1.30 -17.64 5.96
CA SER A 22 1.29 -17.42 7.41
C SER A 22 -0.07 -17.00 7.97
N GLY A 23 -1.06 -16.75 7.10
CA GLY A 23 -2.34 -16.18 7.53
C GLY A 23 -2.25 -14.72 7.94
N VAL A 24 -1.11 -14.07 7.68
CA VAL A 24 -0.90 -12.64 7.93
C VAL A 24 -0.99 -11.90 6.61
N LEU A 25 -1.82 -10.87 6.58
CA LEU A 25 -1.95 -10.00 5.40
C LEU A 25 -0.79 -9.01 5.36
N LYS A 26 0.03 -9.10 4.34
CA LYS A 26 1.16 -8.20 4.15
C LYS A 26 0.74 -7.04 3.26
N ILE A 27 0.88 -5.84 3.78
CA ILE A 27 0.46 -4.62 3.08
C ILE A 27 1.67 -3.73 2.83
N PHE A 28 1.91 -3.42 1.56
CA PHE A 28 2.90 -2.41 1.19
C PHE A 28 2.17 -1.06 1.14
N VAL A 29 2.70 -0.07 1.85
CA VAL A 29 2.08 1.26 1.93
C VAL A 29 2.94 2.27 1.18
N SER A 30 2.37 2.87 0.15
CA SER A 30 3.01 3.89 -0.68
C SER A 30 2.42 5.26 -0.37
N HIS A 31 3.28 6.27 -0.29
CA HIS A 31 2.86 7.64 0.03
C HIS A 31 3.93 8.64 -0.39
N SER A 32 3.52 9.89 -0.59
CA SER A 32 4.49 10.97 -0.73
C SER A 32 5.02 11.36 0.65
N ALA A 33 6.32 11.64 0.73
CA ALA A 33 6.91 12.13 1.98
C ALA A 33 6.23 13.42 2.47
N LYS A 34 5.71 14.22 1.55
CA LYS A 34 5.01 15.46 1.89
C LYS A 34 3.70 15.23 2.62
N ASP A 35 3.14 14.02 2.53
CA ASP A 35 1.88 13.68 3.18
C ASP A 35 2.07 12.93 4.50
N LEU A 36 3.31 12.73 4.93
CA LEU A 36 3.61 11.88 6.07
C LEU A 36 2.79 12.24 7.32
N ASP A 37 2.68 13.52 7.63
CA ASP A 37 1.94 13.95 8.81
C ASP A 37 0.46 13.62 8.71
N LYS A 38 -0.10 13.68 7.51
CA LYS A 38 -1.51 13.35 7.29
C LYS A 38 -1.77 11.86 7.42
N ILE A 39 -0.84 11.05 6.98
CA ILE A 39 -1.05 9.60 6.94
C ILE A 39 -0.68 8.89 8.23
N LYS A 40 0.14 9.50 9.09
CA LYS A 40 0.59 8.86 10.33
C LYS A 40 -0.54 8.24 11.16
N PRO A 41 -1.62 8.98 11.48
CA PRO A 41 -2.69 8.39 12.31
C PRO A 41 -3.38 7.23 11.60
N ILE A 42 -3.58 7.34 10.29
CA ILE A 42 -4.24 6.28 9.52
C ILE A 42 -3.32 5.08 9.42
N PHE A 43 -2.05 5.30 9.11
CA PHE A 43 -1.06 4.24 9.03
C PHE A 43 -0.93 3.50 10.36
N LYS A 44 -0.89 4.24 11.46
CA LYS A 44 -0.81 3.67 12.80
C LYS A 44 -2.01 2.77 13.09
N HIS A 45 -3.20 3.22 12.67
CA HIS A 45 -4.41 2.43 12.84
C HIS A 45 -4.33 1.11 12.05
N ILE A 46 -3.94 1.19 10.80
CA ILE A 46 -3.82 0.01 9.94
C ILE A 46 -2.77 -0.95 10.49
N SER A 47 -1.62 -0.43 10.90
CA SER A 47 -0.53 -1.24 11.43
C SER A 47 -0.91 -1.96 12.73
N SER A 48 -1.84 -1.41 13.50
CA SER A 48 -2.30 -2.01 14.74
C SER A 48 -3.35 -3.10 14.54
N MET A 49 -3.88 -3.24 13.33
CA MET A 49 -4.89 -4.25 13.06
C MET A 49 -4.29 -5.64 13.15
N GLN A 50 -4.97 -6.50 13.91
CA GLN A 50 -4.51 -7.85 14.11
C GLN A 50 -4.54 -8.64 12.80
N GLY A 51 -3.48 -9.39 12.54
CA GLY A 51 -3.39 -10.18 11.32
C GLY A 51 -2.83 -9.41 10.13
N THR A 52 -2.34 -8.19 10.34
CA THR A 52 -1.70 -7.42 9.27
C THR A 52 -0.24 -7.15 9.59
N LYS A 53 0.56 -7.06 8.54
CA LYS A 53 1.94 -6.62 8.63
C LYS A 53 2.15 -5.57 7.55
N THR A 54 2.54 -4.37 7.95
CA THR A 54 2.71 -3.25 7.03
C THR A 54 4.18 -2.97 6.76
N PHE A 55 4.47 -2.53 5.57
CA PHE A 55 5.76 -1.98 5.20
C PHE A 55 5.54 -0.59 4.63
N LEU A 56 6.14 0.41 5.26
CA LEU A 56 6.06 1.79 4.83
C LEU A 56 7.36 2.17 4.14
N ALA A 57 7.30 2.42 2.84
CA ALA A 57 8.48 2.83 2.10
C ALA A 57 8.87 4.26 2.48
N GLU A 58 10.16 4.48 2.70
CA GLU A 58 10.67 5.82 3.00
C GLU A 58 11.22 6.44 1.72
N GLU A 59 10.59 7.53 1.30
CA GLU A 59 10.96 8.25 0.09
C GLU A 59 12.34 8.93 0.20
N ASN A 60 12.81 9.15 1.43
CA ASN A 60 14.05 9.90 1.68
C ASN A 60 15.32 9.07 1.56
N LEU A 61 15.21 7.79 1.26
CA LEU A 61 16.40 6.96 1.08
C LEU A 61 17.09 7.33 -0.23
N GLU A 62 18.41 7.43 -0.17
CA GLU A 62 19.21 7.62 -1.37
C GLU A 62 18.96 6.48 -2.34
N PRO A 63 18.59 6.77 -3.61
CA PRO A 63 18.34 5.70 -4.56
C PRO A 63 19.62 4.93 -4.83
N SER A 64 19.60 3.65 -4.49
CA SER A 64 20.67 2.72 -4.80
C SER A 64 20.03 1.46 -5.34
N SER A 65 20.84 0.64 -6.01
CA SER A 65 20.32 -0.61 -6.54
C SER A 65 19.78 -1.51 -5.41
N GLU A 66 20.39 -1.47 -4.25
CA GLU A 66 19.95 -2.25 -3.09
C GLU A 66 18.60 -1.75 -2.54
N VAL A 67 18.43 -0.43 -2.45
CA VAL A 67 17.18 0.16 -1.99
C VAL A 67 16.05 -0.16 -2.97
N ILE A 68 16.32 0.01 -4.26
CA ILE A 68 15.33 -0.29 -5.30
C ILE A 68 14.94 -1.76 -5.25
N GLN A 69 15.91 -2.65 -5.13
CA GLN A 69 15.63 -4.08 -5.07
C GLN A 69 14.82 -4.44 -3.82
N THR A 70 15.12 -3.82 -2.69
CA THR A 70 14.36 -4.02 -1.46
C THR A 70 12.90 -3.63 -1.64
N ILE A 71 12.64 -2.50 -2.28
CA ILE A 71 11.28 -2.04 -2.55
C ILE A 71 10.55 -3.01 -3.47
N ILE A 72 11.22 -3.44 -4.54
CA ILE A 72 10.64 -4.42 -5.47
C ILE A 72 10.28 -5.70 -4.73
N ASP A 73 11.19 -6.22 -3.92
CA ASP A 73 10.98 -7.46 -3.17
C ASP A 73 9.82 -7.32 -2.19
N LYS A 74 9.71 -6.17 -1.53
CA LYS A 74 8.62 -5.91 -0.59
C LYS A 74 7.27 -5.82 -1.29
N ILE A 75 7.21 -5.17 -2.44
CA ILE A 75 5.98 -5.11 -3.24
C ILE A 75 5.63 -6.50 -3.74
N LYS A 76 6.61 -7.23 -4.28
CA LYS A 76 6.41 -8.57 -4.80
C LYS A 76 5.88 -9.53 -3.73
N SER A 77 6.37 -9.43 -2.51
CA SER A 77 5.95 -10.31 -1.42
C SER A 77 4.68 -9.84 -0.72
N ALA A 78 4.23 -8.62 -0.98
CA ALA A 78 3.02 -8.12 -0.37
C ALA A 78 1.77 -8.77 -0.95
N ASP A 79 0.75 -8.86 -0.14
CA ASP A 79 -0.56 -9.35 -0.57
C ASP A 79 -1.41 -8.22 -1.12
N MET A 80 -1.17 -7.00 -0.65
CA MET A 80 -1.92 -5.83 -1.05
C MET A 80 -0.98 -4.62 -1.13
N PHE A 81 -1.24 -3.75 -2.10
CA PHE A 81 -0.54 -2.48 -2.24
C PHE A 81 -1.52 -1.35 -1.94
N LEU A 82 -1.27 -0.64 -0.83
CA LEU A 82 -2.12 0.46 -0.42
C LEU A 82 -1.39 1.75 -0.73
N VAL A 83 -2.04 2.67 -1.44
CA VAL A 83 -1.45 3.96 -1.76
C VAL A 83 -2.30 5.09 -1.18
N PHE A 84 -1.64 5.96 -0.41
CA PHE A 84 -2.27 7.21 0.02
C PHE A 84 -2.13 8.21 -1.11
N PHE A 85 -3.24 8.48 -1.78
CA PHE A 85 -3.19 9.29 -2.98
C PHE A 85 -3.64 10.72 -2.73
N SER A 86 -2.87 11.64 -3.29
CA SER A 86 -3.06 13.08 -3.14
C SER A 86 -2.42 13.76 -4.33
N LYS A 87 -2.53 15.08 -4.40
CA LYS A 87 -1.78 15.85 -5.38
C LYS A 87 -0.27 15.60 -5.23
N ASN A 88 0.22 15.52 -4.01
CA ASN A 88 1.63 15.25 -3.76
C ASN A 88 2.04 13.88 -4.29
N ALA A 89 1.23 12.85 -4.05
CA ALA A 89 1.51 11.51 -4.54
C ALA A 89 1.47 11.47 -6.06
N LYS A 90 0.53 12.17 -6.68
CA LYS A 90 0.43 12.24 -8.13
C LYS A 90 1.69 12.81 -8.77
N GLU A 91 2.32 13.77 -8.09
CA GLU A 91 3.54 14.41 -8.57
C GLU A 91 4.82 13.70 -8.14
N SER A 92 4.70 12.69 -7.32
CA SER A 92 5.85 11.92 -6.84
C SER A 92 6.23 10.83 -7.82
N GLU A 93 7.43 10.94 -8.40
CA GLU A 93 7.96 9.89 -9.25
C GLU A 93 8.09 8.57 -8.50
N TYR A 94 8.42 8.66 -7.23
CA TYR A 94 8.58 7.50 -6.36
C TYR A 94 7.27 6.71 -6.24
N VAL A 95 6.19 7.41 -5.93
CA VAL A 95 4.87 6.79 -5.82
C VAL A 95 4.44 6.19 -7.16
N GLN A 96 4.66 6.91 -8.25
CA GLN A 96 4.30 6.44 -9.58
C GLN A 96 5.07 5.17 -9.97
N GLN A 97 6.34 5.11 -9.63
CA GLN A 97 7.16 3.92 -9.88
C GLN A 97 6.66 2.73 -9.06
N GLU A 98 6.32 2.96 -7.80
CA GLU A 98 5.82 1.89 -6.93
C GLU A 98 4.49 1.35 -7.43
N ILE A 99 3.59 2.23 -7.86
CA ILE A 99 2.32 1.81 -8.47
C ILE A 99 2.59 0.96 -9.71
N GLY A 100 3.54 1.38 -10.55
CA GLY A 100 3.91 0.63 -11.74
C GLY A 100 4.43 -0.77 -11.42
N ILE A 101 5.25 -0.90 -10.39
CA ILE A 101 5.75 -2.20 -9.95
C ILE A 101 4.60 -3.08 -9.46
N ALA A 102 3.71 -2.51 -8.65
CA ALA A 102 2.56 -3.25 -8.12
C ALA A 102 1.66 -3.76 -9.26
N LYS A 103 1.43 -2.92 -10.27
CA LYS A 103 0.67 -3.33 -11.45
C LYS A 103 1.36 -4.45 -12.20
N GLY A 104 2.67 -4.36 -12.37
CA GLY A 104 3.45 -5.38 -13.06
C GLY A 104 3.36 -6.74 -12.39
N TYR A 105 3.21 -6.77 -11.07
CA TYR A 105 3.05 -8.02 -10.32
C TYR A 105 1.58 -8.37 -10.04
N ASN A 106 0.65 -7.69 -10.68
CA ASN A 106 -0.79 -7.94 -10.54
C ASN A 106 -1.27 -7.86 -9.08
N LYS A 107 -0.74 -6.90 -8.33
CA LYS A 107 -1.17 -6.72 -6.96
C LYS A 107 -2.52 -6.03 -6.88
N ILE A 108 -3.25 -6.32 -5.81
CA ILE A 108 -4.45 -5.56 -5.47
C ILE A 108 -3.99 -4.18 -5.04
N ILE A 109 -4.44 -3.15 -5.75
CA ILE A 109 -4.09 -1.75 -5.45
C ILE A 109 -5.29 -1.09 -4.80
N ALA A 110 -5.12 -0.67 -3.56
CA ALA A 110 -6.16 -0.01 -2.78
C ALA A 110 -5.77 1.45 -2.55
N PRO A 111 -6.43 2.42 -3.21
CA PRO A 111 -6.13 3.82 -2.96
C PRO A 111 -6.92 4.35 -1.79
N ILE A 112 -6.26 5.17 -0.97
CA ILE A 112 -6.93 6.00 0.02
C ILE A 112 -6.74 7.44 -0.43
N LEU A 113 -7.84 8.11 -0.76
CA LEU A 113 -7.79 9.47 -1.26
C LEU A 113 -7.67 10.45 -0.10
N LEU A 114 -6.60 11.25 -0.11
CA LEU A 114 -6.37 12.26 0.91
C LEU A 114 -6.97 13.61 0.52
N ASP A 115 -7.29 13.78 -0.76
CA ASP A 115 -7.90 14.99 -1.27
C ASP A 115 -8.77 14.61 -2.49
N SER A 116 -9.21 15.62 -3.25
CA SER A 116 -10.11 15.40 -4.38
C SER A 116 -9.43 14.86 -5.64
N ASN A 117 -8.11 14.69 -5.62
CA ASN A 117 -7.41 14.19 -6.79
C ASN A 117 -7.60 12.69 -6.93
N THR A 118 -7.98 12.25 -8.13
CA THR A 118 -8.16 10.84 -8.42
C THR A 118 -6.99 10.35 -9.27
N PRO A 119 -6.38 9.24 -8.91
CA PRO A 119 -5.24 8.74 -9.69
C PRO A 119 -5.71 8.20 -11.03
N LYS A 120 -5.34 8.88 -12.11
CA LYS A 120 -5.71 8.46 -13.46
C LYS A 120 -5.16 7.08 -13.80
N ALA A 121 -4.00 6.75 -13.28
CA ALA A 121 -3.36 5.46 -13.53
C ALA A 121 -4.14 4.27 -12.97
N MET A 122 -5.14 4.54 -12.13
CA MET A 122 -5.92 3.49 -11.48
C MET A 122 -7.35 3.40 -12.01
N LEU A 123 -7.69 4.23 -12.95
CA LEU A 123 -9.02 4.22 -13.58
C LEU A 123 -9.13 3.20 -14.69
#